data_de6a60df2597e01b7bcde768c06b8bdf
#
_entry.id   de6a60df2597e01b7bcde768c06b8bdf
#
_cell.length_a   1.000
_cell.length_b   1.000
_cell.length_c   1.000
_cell.angle_alpha   90.00
_cell.angle_beta   90.00
_cell.angle_gamma   90.00
#
_symmetry.space_group_name_H-M   'P 1'
#
loop_
_entity.id
_entity.type
_entity.pdbx_description
1 polymer ?
#
loop_
_entity_poly.entity_id
_entity_poly.type
_entity_poly.pdbx_seq_one_letter_code
_entity_poly.pdbx_strand_id
1 'polypeptide(L)'
;MMTARMNKNRQARKAACDLRHKILSCLLGAIILTSLSACQLERFRHEKYSCQNSQLNIAEIIIRSAKKGKEVKIFGYDGERTGIIEEISSQIALLRTSDGTPKLNRKTGALSVQLQNRYSRANCKVSVFTL
;
A
#
# COMPACT_ATOMS: atom_id res chain seq x y z
N MET A 1 -39.20 -58.47 -13.49
CA MET A 1 -38.00 -58.09 -12.70
C MET A 1 -37.23 -56.88 -13.32
N MET A 2 -37.80 -55.96 -14.04
CA MET A 2 -37.10 -54.83 -14.72
C MET A 2 -37.23 -53.47 -14.02
N THR A 3 -38.11 -53.29 -13.05
CA THR A 3 -38.44 -51.97 -12.46
C THR A 3 -37.53 -51.54 -11.30
N ALA A 4 -36.81 -52.47 -10.66
CA ALA A 4 -35.97 -52.15 -9.50
C ALA A 4 -34.61 -51.50 -9.86
N ARG A 5 -34.07 -51.75 -11.06
CA ARG A 5 -32.77 -51.18 -11.49
C ARG A 5 -32.81 -49.69 -11.84
N MET A 6 -33.94 -49.18 -12.32
CA MET A 6 -34.06 -47.77 -12.73
C MET A 6 -34.11 -46.79 -11.53
N ASN A 7 -34.57 -47.24 -10.37
CA ASN A 7 -34.74 -46.38 -9.21
C ASN A 7 -33.42 -46.09 -8.50
N LYS A 8 -32.49 -47.04 -8.50
CA LYS A 8 -31.17 -46.92 -7.86
C LYS A 8 -30.26 -45.86 -8.55
N ASN A 9 -30.36 -45.74 -9.88
CA ASN A 9 -29.58 -44.75 -10.64
C ASN A 9 -30.11 -43.33 -10.50
N ARG A 10 -31.39 -43.13 -10.22
CA ARG A 10 -31.96 -41.79 -9.98
C ARG A 10 -31.54 -41.23 -8.61
N GLN A 11 -31.47 -42.10 -7.58
CA GLN A 11 -31.01 -41.67 -6.23
C GLN A 11 -29.51 -41.32 -6.21
N ALA A 12 -28.67 -42.09 -6.92
CA ALA A 12 -27.23 -41.82 -6.99
C ALA A 12 -26.94 -40.47 -7.70
N ARG A 13 -27.69 -40.13 -8.73
CA ARG A 13 -27.55 -38.85 -9.46
C ARG A 13 -28.00 -37.64 -8.64
N LYS A 14 -29.04 -37.77 -7.81
CA LYS A 14 -29.50 -36.69 -6.92
C LYS A 14 -28.47 -36.42 -5.81
N ALA A 15 -27.90 -37.45 -5.20
CA ALA A 15 -26.87 -37.30 -4.16
C ALA A 15 -25.59 -36.65 -4.70
N ALA A 16 -25.15 -36.99 -5.91
CA ALA A 16 -23.98 -36.40 -6.55
C ALA A 16 -24.17 -34.91 -6.92
N CYS A 17 -25.39 -34.50 -7.30
CA CYS A 17 -25.71 -33.14 -7.65
C CYS A 17 -25.72 -32.23 -6.38
N ASP A 18 -26.27 -32.75 -5.29
CA ASP A 18 -26.38 -32.02 -4.01
C ASP A 18 -25.00 -31.79 -3.35
N LEU A 19 -24.10 -32.76 -3.46
CA LEU A 19 -22.73 -32.66 -2.97
C LEU A 19 -21.92 -31.62 -3.74
N ARG A 20 -22.10 -31.54 -5.06
CA ARG A 20 -21.42 -30.51 -5.90
C ARG A 20 -21.87 -29.11 -5.57
N HIS A 21 -23.15 -28.87 -5.32
CA HIS A 21 -23.64 -27.54 -4.91
C HIS A 21 -23.11 -27.10 -3.55
N LYS A 22 -23.02 -28.01 -2.57
CA LYS A 22 -22.46 -27.70 -1.24
C LYS A 22 -20.97 -27.38 -1.30
N ILE A 23 -20.20 -28.12 -2.10
CA ILE A 23 -18.75 -27.87 -2.27
C ILE A 23 -18.50 -26.53 -3.00
N LEU A 24 -19.29 -26.23 -4.05
CA LEU A 24 -19.18 -25.00 -4.80
C LEU A 24 -19.54 -23.77 -3.94
N SER A 25 -20.56 -23.90 -3.09
CA SER A 25 -20.99 -22.84 -2.17
C SER A 25 -19.94 -22.56 -1.08
N CYS A 26 -19.27 -23.60 -0.55
CA CYS A 26 -18.17 -23.42 0.41
C CYS A 26 -16.93 -22.79 -0.22
N LEU A 27 -16.59 -23.13 -1.47
CA LEU A 27 -15.44 -22.53 -2.17
C LEU A 27 -15.68 -21.05 -2.51
N LEU A 28 -16.89 -20.67 -2.93
CA LEU A 28 -17.23 -19.27 -3.14
C LEU A 28 -17.19 -18.45 -1.84
N GLY A 29 -17.65 -19.01 -0.74
CA GLY A 29 -17.60 -18.36 0.59
C GLY A 29 -16.17 -18.11 1.07
N ALA A 30 -15.25 -19.06 0.85
CA ALA A 30 -13.85 -18.93 1.24
C ALA A 30 -13.10 -17.85 0.44
N ILE A 31 -13.42 -17.67 -0.85
CA ILE A 31 -12.79 -16.65 -1.70
C ILE A 31 -13.20 -15.24 -1.29
N ILE A 32 -14.45 -15.04 -0.84
CA ILE A 32 -14.94 -13.73 -0.42
C ILE A 32 -14.30 -13.29 0.91
N LEU A 33 -14.06 -14.22 1.84
CA LEU A 33 -13.44 -13.91 3.14
C LEU A 33 -11.96 -13.50 3.02
N THR A 34 -11.22 -14.00 2.05
CA THR A 34 -9.80 -13.67 1.87
C THR A 34 -9.57 -12.30 1.21
N SER A 35 -10.52 -11.79 0.45
CA SER A 35 -10.39 -10.49 -0.23
C SER A 35 -10.62 -9.27 0.68
N LEU A 36 -11.25 -9.44 1.84
CA LEU A 36 -11.51 -8.35 2.80
C LEU A 36 -10.29 -7.97 3.66
N SER A 37 -9.30 -8.85 3.79
CA SER A 37 -8.14 -8.61 4.66
C SER A 37 -7.05 -7.75 4.04
N ALA A 38 -7.00 -7.60 2.72
CA ALA A 38 -5.92 -6.88 2.03
C ALA A 38 -6.10 -5.34 2.03
N CYS A 39 -7.31 -4.83 2.22
CA CYS A 39 -7.60 -3.39 2.11
C CYS A 39 -7.40 -2.57 3.39
N GLN A 40 -7.24 -3.19 4.56
CA GLN A 40 -7.18 -2.45 5.84
C GLN A 40 -5.77 -2.07 6.29
N LEU A 41 -4.74 -2.75 5.84
CA LEU A 41 -3.37 -2.54 6.33
C LEU A 41 -2.71 -1.23 5.87
N GLU A 42 -3.20 -0.61 4.79
CA GLU A 42 -2.63 0.68 4.33
C GLU A 42 -3.15 1.91 5.08
N ARG A 43 -4.25 1.82 5.83
CA ARG A 43 -4.87 2.98 6.49
C ARG A 43 -4.04 3.57 7.64
N PHE A 44 -3.15 2.78 8.23
CA PHE A 44 -2.39 3.14 9.43
C PHE A 44 -0.88 3.06 9.24
N ARG A 45 -0.41 3.06 8.00
CA ARG A 45 1.01 3.05 7.70
C ARG A 45 1.56 4.47 7.69
N HIS A 46 2.35 4.79 8.70
CA HIS A 46 3.11 6.03 8.79
C HIS A 46 4.56 5.76 8.38
N GLU A 47 5.09 6.57 7.52
CA GLU A 47 6.48 6.48 7.07
C GLU A 47 7.23 7.72 7.58
N LYS A 48 8.35 7.47 8.26
CA LYS A 48 9.25 8.50 8.76
C LYS A 48 10.61 8.33 8.10
N TYR A 49 11.14 9.41 7.59
CA TYR A 49 12.45 9.49 6.94
C TYR A 49 13.29 10.49 7.70
N SER A 50 14.34 10.01 8.39
CA SER A 50 15.28 10.85 9.14
C SER A 50 16.52 11.05 8.30
N CYS A 51 16.78 12.28 7.86
CA CYS A 51 17.85 12.67 6.95
C CYS A 51 18.98 13.30 7.74
N GLN A 52 20.14 12.66 7.81
CA GLN A 52 21.32 13.22 8.45
C GLN A 52 22.20 13.95 7.44
N ASN A 53 22.76 15.09 7.83
CA ASN A 53 23.71 15.90 7.03
C ASN A 53 23.17 16.27 5.64
N SER A 54 21.90 16.62 5.55
CA SER A 54 21.31 17.03 4.29
C SER A 54 21.63 18.50 4.01
N GLN A 55 22.35 18.75 2.93
CA GLN A 55 22.55 20.12 2.38
C GLN A 55 21.21 20.74 1.92
N LEU A 56 20.13 20.00 2.03
CA LEU A 56 18.80 20.35 1.59
C LEU A 56 17.97 21.04 2.67
N ASN A 57 18.53 21.28 3.86
CA ASN A 57 17.78 21.78 5.01
C ASN A 57 16.53 20.90 5.33
N ILE A 58 16.66 19.58 5.15
CA ILE A 58 15.63 18.60 5.48
C ILE A 58 16.21 17.64 6.52
N ALA A 59 15.70 17.70 7.73
CA ALA A 59 16.07 16.81 8.82
C ALA A 59 15.15 15.58 8.89
N GLU A 60 13.85 15.77 8.62
CA GLU A 60 12.87 14.70 8.74
C GLU A 60 11.71 14.90 7.78
N ILE A 61 11.19 13.80 7.23
CA ILE A 61 9.95 13.78 6.42
C ILE A 61 9.01 12.76 7.04
N ILE A 62 7.76 13.15 7.29
CA ILE A 62 6.70 12.28 7.84
C ILE A 62 5.54 12.19 6.85
N ILE A 63 5.32 10.99 6.32
CA ILE A 63 4.18 10.66 5.46
C ILE A 63 3.16 9.88 6.29
N ARG A 64 2.05 10.52 6.68
CA ARG A 64 0.98 9.88 7.44
C ARG A 64 -0.01 9.11 6.56
N SER A 65 -0.19 9.57 5.35
CA SER A 65 -1.08 8.93 4.37
C SER A 65 -0.40 8.93 3.01
N ALA A 66 -0.01 7.75 2.55
CA ALA A 66 0.68 7.57 1.29
C ALA A 66 -0.29 7.60 0.09
N LYS A 67 -0.95 8.76 -0.12
CA LYS A 67 -1.91 8.99 -1.22
C LYS A 67 -1.61 10.31 -1.92
N LYS A 68 -1.84 10.36 -3.23
CA LYS A 68 -1.76 11.58 -4.03
C LYS A 68 -2.65 12.68 -3.45
N GLY A 69 -2.15 13.91 -3.41
CA GLY A 69 -2.84 15.09 -2.89
C GLY A 69 -2.86 15.21 -1.36
N LYS A 70 -2.26 14.26 -0.62
CA LYS A 70 -2.15 14.34 0.84
C LYS A 70 -0.94 15.15 1.27
N GLU A 71 -1.09 15.81 2.43
CA GLU A 71 -0.03 16.59 3.04
C GLU A 71 1.05 15.71 3.66
N VAL A 72 2.27 16.20 3.59
CA VAL A 72 3.47 15.63 4.17
C VAL A 72 4.12 16.69 5.06
N LYS A 73 4.51 16.31 6.26
CA LYS A 73 5.28 17.18 7.14
C LYS A 73 6.77 17.01 6.87
N ILE A 74 7.43 18.14 6.67
CA ILE A 74 8.87 18.22 6.41
C ILE A 74 9.48 19.11 7.50
N PHE A 75 10.36 18.55 8.30
CA PHE A 75 11.11 19.29 9.32
C PHE A 75 12.48 19.63 8.77
N GLY A 76 12.76 20.92 8.70
CA GLY A 76 14.08 21.45 8.42
C GLY A 76 14.77 21.88 9.69
N TYR A 77 16.00 22.37 9.57
CA TYR A 77 16.73 22.98 10.70
C TYR A 77 16.16 24.36 11.04
N ASP A 78 15.43 24.97 10.13
CA ASP A 78 14.78 26.29 10.25
C ASP A 78 13.28 26.20 10.63
N GLY A 79 12.71 25.00 10.72
CA GLY A 79 11.34 24.80 11.16
C GLY A 79 10.56 23.74 10.40
N GLU A 80 9.26 23.68 10.67
CA GLU A 80 8.31 22.76 10.01
C GLU A 80 7.77 23.40 8.73
N ARG A 81 7.72 22.60 7.66
CA ARG A 81 7.11 22.92 6.37
C ARG A 81 6.13 21.85 5.97
N THR A 82 5.17 22.21 5.14
CA THR A 82 4.20 21.29 4.57
C THR A 82 4.47 21.11 3.08
N GLY A 83 4.51 19.87 2.63
CA GLY A 83 4.51 19.50 1.22
C GLY A 83 3.24 18.75 0.85
N ILE A 84 3.01 18.59 -0.45
CA ILE A 84 1.90 17.80 -1.00
C ILE A 84 2.46 16.66 -1.84
N ILE A 85 1.88 15.48 -1.72
CA ILE A 85 2.24 14.33 -2.55
C ILE A 85 1.66 14.54 -3.95
N GLU A 86 2.50 14.77 -4.95
CA GLU A 86 2.09 14.85 -6.36
C GLU A 86 1.89 13.48 -6.97
N GLU A 87 2.85 12.58 -6.74
CA GLU A 87 2.80 11.20 -7.19
C GLU A 87 3.32 10.28 -6.10
N ILE A 88 2.75 9.10 -6.03
CA ILE A 88 3.19 8.07 -5.10
C ILE A 88 3.03 6.69 -5.71
N SER A 89 4.07 5.87 -5.53
CA SER A 89 4.11 4.46 -5.88
C SER A 89 4.67 3.64 -4.71
N SER A 90 4.79 2.35 -4.86
CA SER A 90 5.45 1.49 -3.86
C SER A 90 6.93 1.82 -3.64
N GLN A 91 7.57 2.49 -4.60
CA GLN A 91 9.01 2.78 -4.57
C GLN A 91 9.34 4.26 -4.43
N ILE A 92 8.52 5.14 -4.99
CA ILE A 92 8.82 6.55 -5.14
C ILE A 92 7.66 7.39 -4.64
N ALA A 93 7.97 8.47 -3.91
CA ALA A 93 7.07 9.57 -3.64
C ALA A 93 7.67 10.86 -4.22
N LEU A 94 6.90 11.56 -5.04
CA LEU A 94 7.21 12.88 -5.55
C LEU A 94 6.45 13.89 -4.70
N LEU A 95 7.18 14.79 -4.06
CA LEU A 95 6.61 15.78 -3.16
C LEU A 95 6.72 17.16 -3.81
N ARG A 96 5.71 17.98 -3.66
CA ARG A 96 5.77 19.41 -4.01
C ARG A 96 5.87 20.24 -2.74
N THR A 97 6.88 21.09 -2.69
CA THR A 97 7.11 22.04 -1.59
C THR A 97 7.30 23.45 -2.16
N SER A 98 7.36 24.47 -1.30
CA SER A 98 7.71 25.84 -1.69
C SER A 98 9.10 25.93 -2.36
N ASP A 99 10.02 25.07 -1.97
CA ASP A 99 11.43 25.15 -2.34
C ASP A 99 11.81 24.22 -3.50
N GLY A 100 10.85 23.44 -4.03
CA GLY A 100 11.08 22.54 -5.14
C GLY A 100 10.30 21.25 -5.06
N THR A 101 10.70 20.28 -5.89
CA THR A 101 10.01 19.00 -6.00
C THR A 101 10.94 17.85 -5.54
N PRO A 102 10.97 17.57 -4.22
CA PRO A 102 11.72 16.43 -3.69
C PRO A 102 11.20 15.11 -4.23
N LYS A 103 12.13 14.25 -4.69
CA LYS A 103 11.84 12.87 -5.06
C LYS A 103 12.44 11.94 -4.01
N LEU A 104 11.58 11.20 -3.34
CA LEU A 104 11.93 10.31 -2.25
C LEU A 104 11.78 8.85 -2.69
N ASN A 105 12.83 8.05 -2.53
CA ASN A 105 12.73 6.61 -2.66
C ASN A 105 12.24 6.01 -1.34
N ARG A 106 11.04 5.44 -1.36
CA ARG A 106 10.36 4.92 -0.17
C ARG A 106 11.02 3.67 0.44
N LYS A 107 11.77 2.92 -0.35
CA LYS A 107 12.46 1.71 0.13
C LYS A 107 13.84 2.01 0.69
N THR A 108 14.61 2.83 -0.01
CA THR A 108 16.01 3.10 0.36
C THR A 108 16.19 4.36 1.19
N GLY A 109 15.20 5.24 1.21
CA GLY A 109 15.32 6.56 1.84
C GLY A 109 16.15 7.56 1.03
N ALA A 110 16.56 7.22 -0.19
CA ALA A 110 17.28 8.16 -1.03
C ALA A 110 16.38 9.34 -1.42
N LEU A 111 16.79 10.54 -1.04
CA LEU A 111 16.10 11.79 -1.33
C LEU A 111 16.91 12.56 -2.37
N SER A 112 16.25 13.05 -3.41
CA SER A 112 16.83 13.92 -4.41
C SER A 112 15.96 15.14 -4.64
N VAL A 113 16.56 16.31 -4.72
CA VAL A 113 15.87 17.58 -4.99
C VAL A 113 16.56 18.30 -6.12
N GLN A 114 15.78 18.76 -7.06
CA GLN A 114 16.25 19.66 -8.12
C GLN A 114 15.87 21.07 -7.74
N LEU A 115 16.86 21.89 -7.44
CA LEU A 115 16.74 23.31 -7.12
C LEU A 115 17.30 24.10 -8.29
N GLN A 116 16.44 24.72 -9.11
CA GLN A 116 16.85 25.47 -10.30
C GLN A 116 17.90 24.74 -11.15
N ASN A 117 19.19 25.05 -11.01
CA ASN A 117 20.31 24.46 -11.76
C ASN A 117 21.17 23.47 -10.94
N ARG A 118 20.78 23.14 -9.72
CA ARG A 118 21.55 22.25 -8.85
C ARG A 118 20.73 21.02 -8.50
N TYR A 119 21.39 19.88 -8.53
CA TYR A 119 20.86 18.61 -8.11
C TYR A 119 21.50 18.19 -6.80
N SER A 120 20.71 18.08 -5.74
CA SER A 120 21.20 17.70 -4.42
C SER A 120 20.59 16.36 -4.00
N ARG A 121 21.40 15.53 -3.33
CA ARG A 121 21.01 14.22 -2.84
C ARG A 121 21.26 14.09 -1.35
N ALA A 122 20.40 13.37 -0.65
CA ALA A 122 20.59 12.96 0.73
C ALA A 122 20.11 11.51 0.90
N ASN A 123 20.67 10.84 1.91
CA ASN A 123 20.20 9.52 2.32
C ASN A 123 19.51 9.66 3.67
N CYS A 124 18.27 9.18 3.74
CA CYS A 124 17.46 9.22 4.95
C CYS A 124 17.26 7.80 5.48
N LYS A 125 17.29 7.64 6.79
CA LYS A 125 16.92 6.38 7.44
C LYS A 125 15.40 6.24 7.40
N VAL A 126 14.93 5.13 6.86
CA VAL A 126 13.50 4.82 6.74
C VAL A 126 13.02 4.09 7.99
N SER A 127 11.92 4.55 8.57
CA SER A 127 11.19 3.88 9.64
C SER A 127 9.71 3.83 9.28
N VAL A 128 9.12 2.64 9.32
CA VAL A 128 7.70 2.44 8.99
C VAL A 128 6.99 1.99 10.25
N PHE A 129 5.91 2.68 10.58
CA PHE A 129 5.05 2.35 11.72
C PHE A 129 3.68 1.95 11.20
N THR A 130 3.20 0.80 11.63
CA THR A 130 1.81 0.34 11.46
C THR A 130 1.12 0.46 12.80
N LEU A 131 0.05 1.24 12.85
CA LEU A 131 -0.82 1.38 14.03
C LEU A 131 -2.00 0.42 13.90
#